data_469beb335c4b5af492d0affd52caa8f1
#
_entry.id   469beb335c4b5af492d0affd52caa8f1
#
_cell.length_a   1.000
_cell.length_b   1.000
_cell.length_c   1.000
_cell.angle_alpha   90.00
_cell.angle_beta   90.00
_cell.angle_gamma   90.00
#
_symmetry.space_group_name_H-M   'P 1'
#
loop_
_entity.id
_entity.type
_entity.pdbx_description
1 polymer ?
#
loop_
_entity_poly.entity_id
_entity_poly.type
_entity_poly.pdbx_seq_one_letter_code
_entity_poly.pdbx_strand_id
1 'polypeptide(L)'
;MGARGEGIARRDGGPVYVAYALPGERVRADVKGDRGRLEEVLDAAPDRVMPECPHFGTCGGCLLQHWSQPSYAQWKQHLVVDALSRKGLTDVEVAPLVDAHGAGRRRVTLTVVGGRAGFSAHRSHDHVPVVTCPVLVPQLAQASKIAVGLVQALRLKKPQRVHLLASDSGLDCELVGVDDPGLDARARVAGVAEEFGLARVTASGDMLIERARPVLSAGGALVTPPPGGFAQATAAGEDALASIVIPALAGHSVVADLFCGWGAFGLRLAKASRVLAVDSDRPAIAALEAATRSATGLKPLIARAHDLMRDPLTAPELKGITGAVFDPPRAGAAAQAAELAAAHTIRTVVAVSCDAATFARDANVLVKGGFRLERVVPVDQFKYAAHVEMVGIFSR
;
A
#
# COMPACT_ATOMS: atom_id res chain seq x y z
N MET A 1 1.03 -23.16 5.20
CA MET A 1 0.47 -21.81 5.45
C MET A 1 -0.43 -21.44 4.29
N GLY A 2 -1.61 -20.89 4.58
CA GLY A 2 -2.54 -20.41 3.55
C GLY A 2 -2.14 -19.04 3.01
N ALA A 3 -2.65 -18.68 1.82
CA ALA A 3 -2.35 -17.40 1.16
C ALA A 3 -2.79 -16.15 1.97
N ARG A 4 -3.64 -16.33 2.97
CA ARG A 4 -4.09 -15.26 3.87
C ARG A 4 -3.37 -15.22 5.21
N GLY A 5 -2.25 -15.97 5.36
CA GLY A 5 -1.45 -16.00 6.58
C GLY A 5 -2.06 -16.83 7.71
N GLU A 6 -2.89 -17.82 7.39
CA GLU A 6 -3.50 -18.73 8.37
C GLU A 6 -2.84 -20.11 8.25
N GLY A 7 -2.63 -20.79 9.36
CA GLY A 7 -2.27 -22.22 9.36
C GLY A 7 -3.36 -23.03 8.68
N ILE A 8 -2.98 -24.12 7.99
CA ILE A 8 -3.93 -25.04 7.37
C ILE A 8 -3.81 -26.40 8.05
N ALA A 9 -4.83 -26.79 8.81
CA ALA A 9 -4.99 -28.13 9.33
C ALA A 9 -5.84 -28.97 8.37
N ARG A 10 -5.51 -30.27 8.26
CA ARG A 10 -6.30 -31.24 7.45
C ARG A 10 -7.12 -32.09 8.41
N ARG A 11 -8.39 -32.30 8.06
CA ARG A 11 -9.30 -33.22 8.75
C ARG A 11 -10.18 -33.93 7.73
N ASP A 12 -10.89 -34.97 8.16
CA ASP A 12 -11.97 -35.58 7.38
C ASP A 12 -13.04 -34.49 7.12
N GLY A 13 -13.32 -34.18 5.87
CA GLY A 13 -14.23 -33.11 5.46
C GLY A 13 -13.56 -31.82 4.97
N GLY A 14 -12.25 -31.79 4.85
CA GLY A 14 -11.54 -30.70 4.17
C GLY A 14 -10.63 -29.86 5.07
N PRO A 15 -9.98 -28.81 4.50
CA PRO A 15 -9.04 -27.99 5.24
C PRO A 15 -9.74 -27.09 6.27
N VAL A 16 -9.06 -26.85 7.38
CA VAL A 16 -9.43 -25.87 8.41
C VAL A 16 -8.35 -24.81 8.48
N TYR A 17 -8.76 -23.56 8.36
CA TYR A 17 -7.87 -22.40 8.41
C TYR A 17 -7.84 -21.83 9.83
N VAL A 18 -6.67 -21.83 10.47
CA VAL A 18 -6.49 -21.38 11.84
C VAL A 18 -5.56 -20.17 11.86
N ALA A 19 -6.11 -18.98 12.17
CA ALA A 19 -5.30 -17.78 12.32
C ALA A 19 -4.31 -17.97 13.50
N TYR A 20 -3.11 -17.40 13.36
CA TYR A 20 -2.03 -17.45 14.36
C TYR A 20 -1.41 -18.83 14.62
N ALA A 21 -1.79 -19.87 13.86
CA ALA A 21 -1.10 -21.15 13.84
C ALA A 21 -0.05 -21.19 12.72
N LEU A 22 1.10 -21.81 12.99
CA LEU A 22 2.20 -21.97 12.05
C LEU A 22 2.26 -23.39 11.47
N PRO A 23 2.93 -23.58 10.32
CA PRO A 23 3.19 -24.92 9.77
C PRO A 23 3.97 -25.79 10.75
N GLY A 24 3.58 -27.06 10.88
CA GLY A 24 4.24 -28.02 11.76
C GLY A 24 3.78 -27.98 13.22
N GLU A 25 2.93 -27.05 13.61
CA GLU A 25 2.40 -26.98 14.97
C GLU A 25 1.26 -27.96 15.21
N ARG A 26 1.19 -28.46 16.42
CA ARG A 26 0.01 -29.13 16.96
C ARG A 26 -0.75 -28.16 17.84
N VAL A 27 -2.01 -27.88 17.49
CA VAL A 27 -2.81 -26.85 18.14
C VAL A 27 -4.17 -27.39 18.59
N ARG A 28 -4.75 -26.78 19.64
CA ARG A 28 -6.17 -26.89 19.96
C ARG A 28 -6.88 -25.68 19.38
N ALA A 29 -7.98 -25.92 18.65
CA ALA A 29 -8.76 -24.85 18.05
C ALA A 29 -10.26 -25.17 18.15
N ASP A 30 -11.08 -24.16 18.45
CA ASP A 30 -12.54 -24.22 18.31
C ASP A 30 -12.89 -24.04 16.82
N VAL A 31 -13.51 -25.08 16.22
CA VAL A 31 -13.71 -25.13 14.76
C VAL A 31 -15.18 -24.95 14.39
N LYS A 32 -15.45 -23.95 13.56
CA LYS A 32 -16.77 -23.72 12.95
C LYS A 32 -16.63 -23.71 11.43
N GLY A 33 -17.22 -24.71 10.76
CA GLY A 33 -17.06 -24.87 9.32
C GLY A 33 -15.62 -25.17 8.91
N ASP A 34 -15.04 -24.32 8.05
CA ASP A 34 -13.66 -24.38 7.59
C ASP A 34 -12.72 -23.44 8.39
N ARG A 35 -13.17 -22.86 9.53
CA ARG A 35 -12.42 -21.91 10.34
C ARG A 35 -12.20 -22.44 11.75
N GLY A 36 -10.94 -22.28 12.21
CA GLY A 36 -10.55 -22.57 13.58
C GLY A 36 -10.10 -21.31 14.31
N ARG A 37 -10.62 -21.10 15.52
CA ARG A 37 -10.11 -20.12 16.46
C ARG A 37 -9.05 -20.82 17.32
N LEU A 38 -7.80 -20.38 17.22
CA LEU A 38 -6.71 -20.92 18.02
C LEU A 38 -6.99 -20.71 19.52
N GLU A 39 -6.95 -21.78 20.29
CA GLU A 39 -7.08 -21.76 21.76
C GLU A 39 -5.73 -21.98 22.45
N GLU A 40 -4.95 -22.95 21.94
CA GLU A 40 -3.67 -23.31 22.54
C GLU A 40 -2.73 -23.90 21.48
N VAL A 41 -1.44 -23.59 21.59
CA VAL A 41 -0.36 -24.26 20.86
C VAL A 41 0.19 -25.36 21.77
N LEU A 42 -0.06 -26.62 21.41
CA LEU A 42 0.36 -27.78 22.19
C LEU A 42 1.83 -28.13 21.94
N ASP A 43 2.25 -28.13 20.66
CA ASP A 43 3.64 -28.28 20.23
C ASP A 43 3.96 -27.15 19.27
N ALA A 44 4.84 -26.25 19.68
CA ALA A 44 5.25 -25.09 18.91
C ALA A 44 6.24 -25.47 17.79
N ALA A 45 6.13 -24.81 16.64
CA ALA A 45 7.13 -24.91 15.60
C ALA A 45 8.47 -24.30 16.04
N PRO A 46 9.63 -24.83 15.58
CA PRO A 46 10.94 -24.29 15.96
C PRO A 46 11.16 -22.82 15.54
N ASP A 47 10.45 -22.36 14.54
CA ASP A 47 10.51 -21.01 13.99
C ASP A 47 9.42 -20.06 14.54
N ARG A 48 8.67 -20.50 15.57
CA ARG A 48 7.81 -19.61 16.32
C ARG A 48 8.61 -18.69 17.21
N VAL A 49 8.33 -17.39 17.13
CA VAL A 49 8.97 -16.34 17.94
C VAL A 49 7.94 -15.57 18.76
N MET A 50 8.40 -14.87 19.79
CA MET A 50 7.53 -14.00 20.59
C MET A 50 7.17 -12.74 19.79
N PRO A 51 5.89 -12.41 19.65
CA PRO A 51 5.46 -11.16 19.02
C PRO A 51 5.91 -9.92 19.83
N GLU A 52 6.34 -8.88 19.17
CA GLU A 52 6.73 -7.61 19.81
C GLU A 52 5.54 -6.72 20.21
N CYS A 53 4.38 -6.92 19.54
CA CYS A 53 3.19 -6.09 19.75
C CYS A 53 2.30 -6.64 20.86
N PRO A 54 1.97 -5.86 21.89
CA PRO A 54 1.09 -6.31 23.00
C PRO A 54 -0.36 -6.56 22.53
N HIS A 55 -0.75 -6.06 21.36
CA HIS A 55 -2.07 -6.25 20.77
C HIS A 55 -2.13 -7.42 19.77
N PHE A 56 -1.03 -8.15 19.60
CA PHE A 56 -1.00 -9.30 18.70
C PHE A 56 -1.99 -10.38 19.13
N GLY A 57 -2.69 -10.99 18.18
CA GLY A 57 -3.74 -11.99 18.48
C GLY A 57 -5.13 -11.40 18.74
N THR A 58 -5.23 -10.11 19.08
CA THR A 58 -6.52 -9.40 19.24
C THR A 58 -6.74 -8.37 18.13
N CYS A 59 -5.75 -7.53 17.85
CA CYS A 59 -5.78 -6.57 16.74
C CYS A 59 -5.62 -7.29 15.40
N GLY A 60 -6.50 -7.00 14.43
CA GLY A 60 -6.46 -7.61 13.10
C GLY A 60 -5.40 -7.04 12.14
N GLY A 61 -4.58 -6.09 12.59
CA GLY A 61 -3.60 -5.42 11.72
C GLY A 61 -2.38 -6.28 11.36
N CYS A 62 -2.01 -7.24 12.21
CA CYS A 62 -0.86 -8.13 12.03
C CYS A 62 -1.26 -9.58 12.28
N LEU A 63 -0.81 -10.49 11.41
CA LEU A 63 -1.12 -11.93 11.52
C LEU A 63 0.11 -12.80 11.77
N LEU A 64 1.33 -12.29 11.52
CA LEU A 64 2.53 -13.10 11.35
C LEU A 64 3.74 -12.62 12.17
N GLN A 65 3.52 -11.82 13.24
CA GLN A 65 4.62 -11.38 14.12
C GLN A 65 5.28 -12.52 14.90
N HIS A 66 4.59 -13.64 15.03
CA HIS A 66 5.05 -14.81 15.76
C HIS A 66 5.84 -15.79 14.90
N TRP A 67 6.18 -15.43 13.66
CA TRP A 67 6.94 -16.27 12.74
C TRP A 67 8.35 -15.72 12.51
N SER A 68 9.36 -16.60 12.50
CA SER A 68 10.75 -16.20 12.24
C SER A 68 10.88 -15.51 10.88
N GLN A 69 11.75 -14.50 10.80
CA GLN A 69 11.91 -13.70 9.59
C GLN A 69 12.27 -14.53 8.34
N PRO A 70 13.17 -15.54 8.41
CA PRO A 70 13.48 -16.37 7.24
C PRO A 70 12.27 -17.12 6.69
N SER A 71 11.51 -17.79 7.55
CA SER A 71 10.33 -18.57 7.15
C SER A 71 9.19 -17.68 6.63
N TYR A 72 8.99 -16.54 7.27
CA TYR A 72 8.05 -15.52 6.82
C TYR A 72 8.42 -14.96 5.44
N ALA A 73 9.69 -14.62 5.20
CA ALA A 73 10.17 -14.11 3.92
C ALA A 73 10.00 -15.15 2.79
N GLN A 74 10.37 -16.39 3.06
CA GLN A 74 10.20 -17.49 2.13
C GLN A 74 8.72 -17.72 1.78
N TRP A 75 7.83 -17.67 2.77
CA TRP A 75 6.40 -17.82 2.53
C TRP A 75 5.85 -16.68 1.66
N LYS A 76 6.24 -15.42 1.89
CA LYS A 76 5.80 -14.30 1.03
C LYS A 76 6.30 -14.44 -0.41
N GLN A 77 7.53 -14.89 -0.60
CA GLN A 77 8.04 -15.22 -1.94
C GLN A 77 7.21 -16.32 -2.61
N HIS A 78 6.89 -17.39 -1.87
CA HIS A 78 6.06 -18.49 -2.38
C HIS A 78 4.64 -18.06 -2.76
N LEU A 79 4.05 -17.04 -2.12
CA LEU A 79 2.75 -16.51 -2.55
C LEU A 79 2.79 -16.03 -4.01
N VAL A 80 3.89 -15.41 -4.41
CA VAL A 80 4.08 -14.93 -5.78
C VAL A 80 4.34 -16.09 -6.74
N VAL A 81 5.22 -17.02 -6.36
CA VAL A 81 5.52 -18.24 -7.15
C VAL A 81 4.24 -19.03 -7.41
N ASP A 82 3.45 -19.29 -6.37
CA ASP A 82 2.20 -20.04 -6.48
C ASP A 82 1.17 -19.36 -7.38
N ALA A 83 1.06 -18.02 -7.29
CA ALA A 83 0.13 -17.27 -8.12
C ALA A 83 0.51 -17.31 -9.60
N LEU A 84 1.81 -17.17 -9.92
CA LEU A 84 2.35 -17.28 -11.28
C LEU A 84 2.15 -18.71 -11.84
N SER A 85 2.49 -19.74 -11.06
CA SER A 85 2.35 -21.14 -11.45
C SER A 85 0.91 -21.51 -11.81
N ARG A 86 -0.09 -21.02 -11.07
CA ARG A 86 -1.52 -21.22 -11.39
C ARG A 86 -1.94 -20.61 -12.73
N LYS A 87 -1.14 -19.70 -13.29
CA LYS A 87 -1.35 -19.11 -14.62
C LYS A 87 -0.44 -19.69 -15.69
N GLY A 88 0.34 -20.73 -15.35
CA GLY A 88 1.29 -21.38 -16.28
C GLY A 88 2.57 -20.59 -16.50
N LEU A 89 2.86 -19.59 -15.65
CA LEU A 89 4.09 -18.79 -15.69
C LEU A 89 5.13 -19.43 -14.73
N THR A 90 5.70 -20.56 -15.13
CA THR A 90 6.60 -21.37 -14.28
C THR A 90 8.08 -21.07 -14.45
N ASP A 91 8.48 -20.60 -15.65
CA ASP A 91 9.89 -20.39 -16.01
C ASP A 91 10.34 -18.93 -15.76
N VAL A 92 9.85 -18.35 -14.66
CA VAL A 92 10.11 -16.96 -14.29
C VAL A 92 10.93 -16.92 -13.01
N GLU A 93 12.02 -16.14 -13.03
CA GLU A 93 12.79 -15.85 -11.81
C GLU A 93 11.95 -15.00 -10.85
N VAL A 94 11.64 -15.56 -9.68
CA VAL A 94 11.08 -14.79 -8.55
C VAL A 94 12.21 -14.55 -7.55
N ALA A 95 12.63 -13.30 -7.44
CA ALA A 95 13.71 -12.89 -6.55
C ALA A 95 13.39 -13.15 -5.07
N PRO A 96 14.39 -13.20 -4.18
CA PRO A 96 14.15 -13.15 -2.75
C PRO A 96 13.30 -11.93 -2.34
N LEU A 97 12.53 -12.06 -1.26
CA LEU A 97 11.75 -10.96 -0.70
C LEU A 97 12.64 -9.78 -0.29
N VAL A 98 12.33 -8.59 -0.78
CA VAL A 98 12.96 -7.35 -0.33
C VAL A 98 12.20 -6.85 0.91
N ASP A 99 12.87 -6.81 2.08
CA ASP A 99 12.31 -6.15 3.27
C ASP A 99 12.35 -4.63 3.04
N ALA A 100 11.18 -4.05 2.93
CA ALA A 100 10.98 -2.62 2.68
C ALA A 100 10.17 -1.95 3.80
N HIS A 101 10.22 -2.51 5.01
CA HIS A 101 9.58 -1.93 6.18
C HIS A 101 10.26 -0.62 6.60
N GLY A 102 11.59 -0.57 6.56
CA GLY A 102 12.39 0.59 6.95
C GLY A 102 12.07 1.03 8.39
N ALA A 103 11.87 2.33 8.59
CA ALA A 103 11.51 2.89 9.89
C ALA A 103 10.05 2.58 10.31
N GLY A 104 9.26 1.99 9.45
CA GLY A 104 7.86 1.64 9.69
C GLY A 104 6.86 2.26 8.72
N ARG A 105 5.59 2.00 8.97
CA ARG A 105 4.50 2.55 8.16
C ARG A 105 4.33 4.03 8.44
N ARG A 106 4.39 4.84 7.39
CA ARG A 106 4.20 6.31 7.47
C ARG A 106 2.74 6.75 7.42
N ARG A 107 1.80 5.83 7.22
CA ARG A 107 0.37 6.15 7.23
C ARG A 107 -0.43 5.13 8.03
N VAL A 108 -1.47 5.61 8.70
CA VAL A 108 -2.38 4.80 9.48
C VAL A 108 -3.79 5.38 9.42
N THR A 109 -4.79 4.49 9.45
CA THR A 109 -6.19 4.86 9.65
C THR A 109 -6.65 4.26 10.96
N LEU A 110 -7.00 5.09 11.92
CA LEU A 110 -7.56 4.67 13.19
C LEU A 110 -9.06 4.94 13.22
N THR A 111 -9.80 4.05 13.87
CA THR A 111 -11.20 4.31 14.22
C THR A 111 -11.28 4.67 15.69
N VAL A 112 -11.92 5.81 16.01
CA VAL A 112 -12.18 6.23 17.39
C VAL A 112 -13.60 5.86 17.75
N VAL A 113 -13.75 5.03 18.79
CA VAL A 113 -15.04 4.55 19.32
C VAL A 113 -15.05 4.74 20.83
N GLY A 114 -16.05 5.46 21.36
CA GLY A 114 -16.16 5.68 22.80
C GLY A 114 -14.91 6.33 23.44
N GLY A 115 -14.27 7.25 22.72
CA GLY A 115 -13.06 7.95 23.20
C GLY A 115 -11.78 7.11 23.17
N ARG A 116 -11.77 5.98 22.48
CA ARG A 116 -10.59 5.11 22.31
C ARG A 116 -10.31 4.87 20.84
N ALA A 117 -9.07 5.09 20.43
CA ALA A 117 -8.60 4.85 19.06
C ALA A 117 -8.12 3.41 18.90
N GLY A 118 -8.36 2.82 17.72
CA GLY A 118 -7.93 1.45 17.48
C GLY A 118 -8.24 0.94 16.08
N PHE A 119 -8.15 -0.38 15.95
CA PHE A 119 -8.44 -1.11 14.72
C PHE A 119 -9.56 -2.13 14.94
N SER A 120 -10.04 -2.78 13.88
CA SER A 120 -10.91 -3.93 14.00
C SER A 120 -10.12 -5.19 14.39
N ALA A 121 -10.74 -6.12 15.10
CA ALA A 121 -10.22 -7.46 15.30
C ALA A 121 -10.15 -8.22 13.96
N HIS A 122 -9.35 -9.31 13.94
CA HIS A 122 -9.20 -10.10 12.73
C HIS A 122 -10.56 -10.67 12.27
N ARG A 123 -10.96 -10.31 11.03
CA ARG A 123 -12.23 -10.73 10.43
C ARG A 123 -13.48 -10.41 11.27
N SER A 124 -13.42 -9.37 12.06
CA SER A 124 -14.52 -8.88 12.87
C SER A 124 -14.66 -7.37 12.70
N HIS A 125 -15.82 -6.86 13.10
CA HIS A 125 -16.07 -5.43 13.28
C HIS A 125 -15.82 -4.98 14.72
N ASP A 126 -15.41 -5.89 15.59
CA ASP A 126 -15.10 -5.57 16.99
C ASP A 126 -13.94 -4.60 17.06
N HIS A 127 -14.13 -3.50 17.76
CA HIS A 127 -13.13 -2.47 17.93
C HIS A 127 -12.11 -2.89 18.99
N VAL A 128 -10.84 -2.94 18.61
CA VAL A 128 -9.70 -3.22 19.49
C VAL A 128 -8.94 -1.91 19.74
N PRO A 129 -9.07 -1.32 20.92
CA PRO A 129 -8.29 -0.13 21.27
C PRO A 129 -6.80 -0.43 21.25
N VAL A 130 -6.00 0.48 20.67
CA VAL A 130 -4.55 0.34 20.64
C VAL A 130 -3.89 1.59 21.23
N VAL A 131 -2.89 1.36 22.07
CA VAL A 131 -2.09 2.44 22.69
C VAL A 131 -0.81 2.64 21.89
N THR A 132 -0.19 1.55 21.48
CA THR A 132 1.06 1.54 20.71
C THR A 132 0.93 0.62 19.50
N CYS A 133 1.63 0.95 18.42
CA CYS A 133 1.69 0.12 17.24
C CYS A 133 3.15 0.09 16.72
N PRO A 134 3.92 -0.99 16.97
CA PRO A 134 5.35 -1.05 16.67
C PRO A 134 5.66 -1.06 15.17
N VAL A 135 4.66 -1.30 14.31
CA VAL A 135 4.86 -1.24 12.85
C VAL A 135 4.74 0.17 12.26
N LEU A 136 4.44 1.19 13.07
CA LEU A 136 4.39 2.59 12.63
C LEU A 136 5.74 3.28 12.79
N VAL A 137 5.98 4.30 11.97
CA VAL A 137 7.16 5.18 12.15
C VAL A 137 7.09 5.92 13.49
N PRO A 138 8.24 6.30 14.08
CA PRO A 138 8.28 7.02 15.36
C PRO A 138 7.41 8.28 15.42
N GLN A 139 7.28 9.01 14.32
CA GLN A 139 6.42 10.20 14.22
C GLN A 139 4.95 9.90 14.52
N LEU A 140 4.51 8.66 14.27
CA LEU A 140 3.14 8.18 14.54
C LEU A 140 2.99 7.47 15.90
N ALA A 141 4.00 7.52 16.78
CA ALA A 141 3.93 6.86 18.09
C ALA A 141 2.74 7.33 18.93
N GLN A 142 2.31 8.58 18.76
CA GLN A 142 1.16 9.14 19.47
C GLN A 142 -0.14 9.15 18.63
N ALA A 143 -0.20 8.43 17.51
CA ALA A 143 -1.34 8.45 16.58
C ALA A 143 -2.70 8.22 17.29
N SER A 144 -2.76 7.31 18.26
CA SER A 144 -3.99 7.03 19.03
C SER A 144 -4.43 8.24 19.86
N LYS A 145 -3.50 8.93 20.53
CA LYS A 145 -3.81 10.13 21.31
C LYS A 145 -4.26 11.28 20.41
N ILE A 146 -3.56 11.48 19.28
CA ILE A 146 -3.90 12.50 18.27
C ILE A 146 -5.32 12.26 17.75
N ALA A 147 -5.64 11.04 17.33
CA ALA A 147 -6.97 10.70 16.81
C ALA A 147 -8.08 10.98 17.83
N VAL A 148 -7.86 10.57 19.10
CA VAL A 148 -8.83 10.83 20.18
C VAL A 148 -8.96 12.32 20.43
N GLY A 149 -7.85 13.06 20.53
CA GLY A 149 -7.85 14.52 20.76
C GLY A 149 -8.62 15.27 19.68
N LEU A 150 -8.41 14.93 18.41
CA LEU A 150 -9.14 15.55 17.29
C LEU A 150 -10.65 15.27 17.34
N VAL A 151 -11.04 14.01 17.61
CA VAL A 151 -12.46 13.63 17.71
C VAL A 151 -13.14 14.32 18.91
N GLN A 152 -12.43 14.46 20.04
CA GLN A 152 -12.92 15.17 21.22
C GLN A 152 -13.04 16.67 20.97
N ALA A 153 -12.04 17.31 20.32
CA ALA A 153 -12.07 18.71 19.94
C ALA A 153 -13.29 19.05 19.07
N LEU A 154 -13.68 18.13 18.19
CA LEU A 154 -14.86 18.27 17.36
C LEU A 154 -16.17 17.80 18.04
N ARG A 155 -16.09 17.27 19.28
CA ARG A 155 -17.24 16.73 20.04
C ARG A 155 -18.06 15.68 19.30
N LEU A 156 -17.38 14.87 18.47
CA LEU A 156 -18.03 13.81 17.68
C LEU A 156 -18.38 12.63 18.59
N LYS A 157 -19.63 12.17 18.51
CA LYS A 157 -20.15 11.05 19.34
C LYS A 157 -20.18 9.71 18.60
N LYS A 158 -20.26 9.73 17.28
CA LYS A 158 -20.29 8.54 16.43
C LYS A 158 -18.88 7.99 16.23
N PRO A 159 -18.72 6.69 15.90
CA PRO A 159 -17.43 6.16 15.46
C PRO A 159 -16.83 7.00 14.35
N GLN A 160 -15.56 7.39 14.50
CA GLN A 160 -14.90 8.30 13.58
C GLN A 160 -13.59 7.72 13.07
N ARG A 161 -13.40 7.76 11.75
CA ARG A 161 -12.12 7.40 11.13
C ARG A 161 -11.21 8.63 11.02
N VAL A 162 -9.97 8.45 11.44
CA VAL A 162 -8.92 9.46 11.34
C VAL A 162 -7.76 8.86 10.57
N HIS A 163 -7.42 9.47 9.44
CA HIS A 163 -6.23 9.15 8.67
C HIS A 163 -5.09 10.02 9.15
N LEU A 164 -3.92 9.42 9.36
CA LEU A 164 -2.69 10.13 9.69
C LEU A 164 -1.61 9.72 8.72
N LEU A 165 -0.88 10.70 8.20
CA LEU A 165 0.28 10.52 7.33
C LEU A 165 1.47 11.26 7.93
N ALA A 166 2.57 10.56 8.17
CA ALA A 166 3.86 11.18 8.46
C ALA A 166 4.46 11.64 7.13
N SER A 167 4.42 12.95 6.90
CA SER A 167 5.08 13.64 5.79
C SER A 167 6.48 14.11 6.21
N ASP A 168 7.28 14.58 5.26
CA ASP A 168 8.64 15.06 5.51
C ASP A 168 8.64 16.36 6.35
N SER A 169 7.50 17.08 6.40
CA SER A 169 7.34 18.35 7.10
C SER A 169 6.43 18.30 8.34
N GLY A 170 5.96 17.10 8.73
CA GLY A 170 5.12 16.88 9.91
C GLY A 170 3.91 15.98 9.63
N LEU A 171 3.04 15.83 10.62
CA LEU A 171 1.87 14.96 10.52
C LEU A 171 0.71 15.65 9.81
N ASP A 172 0.17 14.96 8.81
CA ASP A 172 -1.04 15.34 8.10
C ASP A 172 -2.21 14.47 8.58
N CYS A 173 -3.31 15.08 9.01
CA CYS A 173 -4.45 14.40 9.61
C CYS A 173 -5.73 14.71 8.85
N GLU A 174 -6.51 13.68 8.52
CA GLU A 174 -7.80 13.80 7.85
C GLU A 174 -8.90 13.10 8.67
N LEU A 175 -9.95 13.82 9.02
CA LEU A 175 -11.16 13.27 9.62
C LEU A 175 -12.17 12.95 8.51
N VAL A 176 -12.47 11.68 8.33
CA VAL A 176 -13.30 11.20 7.21
C VAL A 176 -14.78 11.33 7.52
N GLY A 177 -15.54 11.96 6.61
CA GLY A 177 -17.00 12.05 6.74
C GLY A 177 -17.46 13.04 7.83
N VAL A 178 -16.67 14.08 8.05
CA VAL A 178 -16.99 15.19 8.99
C VAL A 178 -17.25 16.44 8.17
N ASP A 179 -18.43 17.00 8.32
CA ASP A 179 -18.79 18.30 7.72
C ASP A 179 -18.09 19.45 8.44
N ASP A 180 -18.16 20.69 7.88
CA ASP A 180 -17.53 21.87 8.49
C ASP A 180 -17.99 22.04 9.95
N PRO A 181 -17.08 21.96 10.92
CA PRO A 181 -17.43 21.96 12.33
C PRO A 181 -17.67 23.38 12.91
N GLY A 182 -17.49 24.44 12.11
CA GLY A 182 -17.61 25.82 12.54
C GLY A 182 -16.39 26.35 13.32
N LEU A 183 -16.39 27.67 13.59
CA LEU A 183 -15.22 28.40 14.12
C LEU A 183 -14.75 27.88 15.50
N ASP A 184 -15.66 27.68 16.45
CA ASP A 184 -15.29 27.23 17.80
C ASP A 184 -14.61 25.87 17.80
N ALA A 185 -15.04 24.98 16.92
CA ALA A 185 -14.42 23.65 16.78
C ALA A 185 -13.05 23.77 16.09
N ARG A 186 -12.91 24.63 15.10
CA ARG A 186 -11.61 24.92 14.47
C ARG A 186 -10.60 25.44 15.50
N ALA A 187 -11.02 26.33 16.41
CA ALA A 187 -10.15 26.80 17.49
C ALA A 187 -9.68 25.68 18.43
N ARG A 188 -10.58 24.75 18.80
CA ARG A 188 -10.18 23.58 19.61
C ARG A 188 -9.25 22.63 18.86
N VAL A 189 -9.49 22.40 17.55
CA VAL A 189 -8.59 21.61 16.69
C VAL A 189 -7.21 22.25 16.60
N ALA A 190 -7.15 23.59 16.53
CA ALA A 190 -5.88 24.33 16.54
C ALA A 190 -5.06 24.04 17.80
N GLY A 191 -5.70 23.96 18.98
CA GLY A 191 -5.04 23.58 20.23
C GLY A 191 -4.44 22.17 20.17
N VAL A 192 -5.18 21.20 19.63
CA VAL A 192 -4.66 19.84 19.43
C VAL A 192 -3.51 19.83 18.42
N ALA A 193 -3.63 20.59 17.33
CA ALA A 193 -2.57 20.68 16.32
C ALA A 193 -1.28 21.30 16.88
N GLU A 194 -1.40 22.24 17.80
CA GLU A 194 -0.27 22.82 18.52
C GLU A 194 0.37 21.83 19.48
N GLU A 195 -0.44 21.18 20.34
CA GLU A 195 0.01 20.20 21.33
C GLU A 195 0.83 19.07 20.69
N PHE A 196 0.37 18.53 19.56
CA PHE A 196 1.02 17.39 18.88
C PHE A 196 1.91 17.80 17.70
N GLY A 197 2.10 19.07 17.43
CA GLY A 197 2.93 19.54 16.31
C GLY A 197 2.41 19.12 14.94
N LEU A 198 1.09 19.05 14.76
CA LEU A 198 0.50 18.64 13.48
C LEU A 198 0.76 19.69 12.40
N ALA A 199 1.14 19.24 11.20
CA ALA A 199 1.35 20.10 10.05
C ALA A 199 0.01 20.60 9.48
N ARG A 200 -0.93 19.68 9.28
CA ARG A 200 -2.25 19.96 8.71
C ARG A 200 -3.32 19.11 9.36
N VAL A 201 -4.52 19.67 9.53
CA VAL A 201 -5.73 18.90 9.88
C VAL A 201 -6.84 19.31 8.93
N THR A 202 -7.49 18.32 8.33
CA THR A 202 -8.62 18.47 7.41
C THR A 202 -9.82 17.65 7.86
N ALA A 203 -11.01 18.01 7.39
CA ALA A 203 -12.25 17.27 7.58
C ALA A 203 -12.93 17.11 6.24
N SER A 204 -13.05 15.89 5.74
CA SER A 204 -13.59 15.57 4.40
C SER A 204 -13.01 16.44 3.26
N GLY A 205 -11.70 16.70 3.33
CA GLY A 205 -10.98 17.54 2.38
C GLY A 205 -10.92 19.03 2.73
N ASP A 206 -11.83 19.53 3.58
CA ASP A 206 -11.86 20.93 3.99
C ASP A 206 -10.78 21.23 5.03
N MET A 207 -10.01 22.30 4.79
CA MET A 207 -8.94 22.74 5.67
C MET A 207 -9.48 23.26 7.00
N LEU A 208 -9.12 22.59 8.11
CA LEU A 208 -9.40 23.11 9.46
C LEU A 208 -8.25 23.97 9.97
N ILE A 209 -7.02 23.50 9.81
CA ILE A 209 -5.78 24.24 10.13
C ILE A 209 -4.61 23.72 9.29
N GLU A 210 -3.74 24.61 8.85
CA GLU A 210 -2.43 24.31 8.26
C GLU A 210 -1.37 25.17 8.98
N ARG A 211 -0.48 24.52 9.73
CA ARG A 211 0.66 25.14 10.41
C ARG A 211 1.93 25.02 9.57
N ALA A 212 2.02 23.94 8.81
CA ALA A 212 3.05 23.71 7.81
C ALA A 212 2.44 22.89 6.66
N ARG A 213 2.88 23.16 5.44
CA ARG A 213 2.42 22.39 4.28
C ARG A 213 2.98 20.98 4.33
N PRO A 214 2.15 19.90 4.34
CA PRO A 214 2.65 18.54 4.25
C PRO A 214 3.38 18.32 2.94
N VAL A 215 4.54 17.66 2.99
CA VAL A 215 5.37 17.43 1.81
C VAL A 215 5.81 15.97 1.78
N LEU A 216 5.77 15.38 0.59
CA LEU A 216 6.42 14.12 0.24
C LEU A 216 7.45 14.37 -0.86
N SER A 217 8.61 13.74 -0.77
CA SER A 217 9.69 13.88 -1.76
C SER A 217 9.71 12.72 -2.73
N ALA A 218 9.74 13.00 -4.03
CA ALA A 218 9.96 12.01 -5.07
C ALA A 218 10.94 12.52 -6.12
N GLY A 219 12.08 11.84 -6.29
CA GLY A 219 13.05 12.23 -7.29
C GLY A 219 13.61 13.64 -7.15
N GLY A 220 13.56 14.24 -5.96
CA GLY A 220 13.97 15.62 -5.71
C GLY A 220 12.88 16.66 -5.95
N ALA A 221 11.71 16.26 -6.45
CA ALA A 221 10.51 17.11 -6.46
C ALA A 221 9.78 16.99 -5.11
N LEU A 222 9.17 18.09 -4.67
CA LEU A 222 8.37 18.16 -3.46
C LEU A 222 6.89 18.22 -3.83
N VAL A 223 6.12 17.28 -3.30
CA VAL A 223 4.67 17.18 -3.57
C VAL A 223 3.91 17.42 -2.29
N THR A 224 2.90 18.27 -2.33
CA THR A 224 1.90 18.40 -1.26
C THR A 224 0.78 17.40 -1.54
N PRO A 225 0.68 16.28 -0.80
CA PRO A 225 -0.38 15.30 -1.05
C PRO A 225 -1.75 15.92 -0.76
N PRO A 226 -2.81 15.53 -1.49
CA PRO A 226 -4.15 15.90 -1.13
C PRO A 226 -4.53 15.34 0.25
N PRO A 227 -5.47 15.97 0.98
CA PRO A 227 -5.96 15.46 2.25
C PRO A 227 -6.41 14.00 2.14
N GLY A 228 -5.95 13.15 3.06
CA GLY A 228 -6.26 11.72 3.04
C GLY A 228 -5.74 10.95 1.82
N GLY A 229 -4.94 11.58 0.97
CA GLY A 229 -4.43 11.01 -0.27
C GLY A 229 -3.59 9.75 -0.06
N PHE A 230 -3.53 8.92 -1.10
CA PHE A 230 -2.75 7.69 -1.06
C PHE A 230 -1.24 8.00 -1.04
N ALA A 231 -0.49 7.28 -0.22
CA ALA A 231 0.96 7.17 -0.28
C ALA A 231 1.35 5.70 -0.03
N GLN A 232 2.50 5.27 -0.54
CA GLN A 232 3.03 3.92 -0.24
C GLN A 232 3.15 3.74 1.28
N ALA A 233 2.93 2.51 1.77
CA ALA A 233 2.79 2.24 3.21
C ALA A 233 4.03 2.65 4.02
N THR A 234 5.22 2.51 3.43
CA THR A 234 6.51 2.93 3.99
C THR A 234 7.29 3.77 2.98
N ALA A 235 8.14 4.67 3.44
CA ALA A 235 9.07 5.39 2.57
C ALA A 235 10.08 4.43 1.92
N ALA A 236 10.61 3.48 2.71
CA ALA A 236 11.52 2.44 2.21
C ALA A 236 10.86 1.56 1.12
N GLY A 237 9.54 1.30 1.23
CA GLY A 237 8.77 0.59 0.20
C GLY A 237 8.69 1.36 -1.11
N GLU A 238 8.40 2.65 -1.03
CA GLU A 238 8.38 3.51 -2.20
C GLU A 238 9.75 3.57 -2.89
N ASP A 239 10.84 3.71 -2.11
CA ASP A 239 12.19 3.75 -2.64
C ASP A 239 12.62 2.38 -3.21
N ALA A 240 12.25 1.26 -2.56
CA ALA A 240 12.51 -0.07 -3.07
C ALA A 240 11.81 -0.32 -4.40
N LEU A 241 10.52 0.04 -4.52
CA LEU A 241 9.77 -0.05 -5.77
C LEU A 241 10.42 0.82 -6.85
N ALA A 242 10.76 2.08 -6.53
CA ALA A 242 11.42 2.99 -7.45
C ALA A 242 12.79 2.47 -7.91
N SER A 243 13.57 1.85 -7.02
CA SER A 243 14.88 1.28 -7.35
C SER A 243 14.83 0.13 -8.37
N ILE A 244 13.65 -0.48 -8.55
CA ILE A 244 13.41 -1.52 -9.56
C ILE A 244 12.81 -0.90 -10.83
N VAL A 245 11.78 -0.06 -10.67
CA VAL A 245 11.01 0.56 -11.77
C VAL A 245 11.90 1.48 -12.62
N ILE A 246 12.66 2.37 -11.99
CA ILE A 246 13.41 3.42 -12.71
C ILE A 246 14.51 2.82 -13.59
N PRO A 247 15.38 1.89 -13.12
CA PRO A 247 16.37 1.25 -13.99
C PRO A 247 15.76 0.39 -15.10
N ALA A 248 14.63 -0.28 -14.85
CA ALA A 248 13.95 -1.09 -15.86
C ALA A 248 13.42 -0.25 -17.04
N LEU A 249 13.11 1.02 -16.80
CA LEU A 249 12.65 1.96 -17.81
C LEU A 249 13.75 2.92 -18.29
N ALA A 250 15.00 2.70 -17.87
CA ALA A 250 16.12 3.51 -18.34
C ALA A 250 16.33 3.36 -19.86
N GLY A 251 16.68 4.47 -20.53
CA GLY A 251 16.89 4.49 -21.97
C GLY A 251 15.62 4.73 -22.82
N HIS A 252 14.42 4.65 -22.21
CA HIS A 252 13.19 5.03 -22.89
C HIS A 252 13.02 6.56 -22.92
N SER A 253 12.87 7.14 -24.10
CA SER A 253 12.72 8.60 -24.25
C SER A 253 11.34 9.12 -23.85
N VAL A 254 10.31 8.27 -23.99
CA VAL A 254 8.92 8.55 -23.59
C VAL A 254 8.36 7.37 -22.85
N VAL A 255 7.87 7.60 -21.63
CA VAL A 255 7.30 6.56 -20.76
C VAL A 255 5.90 6.95 -20.28
N ALA A 256 5.05 5.95 -20.00
CA ALA A 256 3.79 6.13 -19.31
C ALA A 256 3.90 5.70 -17.85
N ASP A 257 3.33 6.49 -16.94
CA ASP A 257 3.09 6.15 -15.52
C ASP A 257 1.58 6.07 -15.33
N LEU A 258 1.04 4.86 -15.31
CA LEU A 258 -0.40 4.59 -15.26
C LEU A 258 -0.82 4.21 -13.85
N PHE A 259 -1.93 4.77 -13.36
CA PHE A 259 -2.33 4.76 -11.94
C PHE A 259 -1.28 5.48 -11.08
N CYS A 260 -0.83 6.64 -11.56
CA CYS A 260 0.35 7.33 -11.05
C CYS A 260 0.16 7.98 -9.66
N GLY A 261 -1.08 8.13 -9.19
CA GLY A 261 -1.38 8.89 -7.99
C GLY A 261 -0.79 10.31 -8.05
N TRP A 262 -0.08 10.69 -7.01
CA TRP A 262 0.65 11.97 -6.97
C TRP A 262 2.02 11.96 -7.67
N GLY A 263 2.34 10.88 -8.41
CA GLY A 263 3.50 10.81 -9.29
C GLY A 263 4.78 10.27 -8.64
N ALA A 264 4.68 9.32 -7.71
CA ALA A 264 5.84 8.73 -7.05
C ALA A 264 6.89 8.15 -8.03
N PHE A 265 6.44 7.49 -9.12
CA PHE A 265 7.32 7.02 -10.19
C PHE A 265 7.50 8.09 -11.26
N GLY A 266 6.44 8.77 -11.69
CA GLY A 266 6.46 9.73 -12.77
C GLY A 266 7.47 10.85 -12.57
N LEU A 267 7.57 11.43 -11.37
CA LEU A 267 8.55 12.46 -11.05
C LEU A 267 10.00 11.95 -11.09
N ARG A 268 10.22 10.71 -10.65
CA ARG A 268 11.55 10.08 -10.74
C ARG A 268 11.92 9.76 -12.20
N LEU A 269 10.98 9.26 -12.99
CA LEU A 269 11.14 8.99 -14.43
C LEU A 269 11.37 10.27 -15.24
N ALA A 270 10.73 11.37 -14.85
CA ALA A 270 10.85 12.65 -15.55
C ALA A 270 12.26 13.25 -15.51
N LYS A 271 13.16 12.75 -14.67
CA LYS A 271 14.60 13.13 -14.73
C LYS A 271 15.28 12.70 -16.01
N ALA A 272 14.86 11.59 -16.62
CA ALA A 272 15.51 11.00 -17.78
C ALA A 272 14.60 10.89 -19.01
N SER A 273 13.28 10.88 -18.84
CA SER A 273 12.28 10.59 -19.87
C SER A 273 11.19 11.66 -19.91
N ARG A 274 10.53 11.82 -21.06
CA ARG A 274 9.22 12.50 -21.13
C ARG A 274 8.20 11.55 -20.54
N VAL A 275 7.27 12.04 -19.70
CA VAL A 275 6.32 11.19 -18.98
C VAL A 275 4.88 11.57 -19.31
N LEU A 276 4.04 10.59 -19.62
CA LEU A 276 2.59 10.68 -19.56
C LEU A 276 2.14 10.01 -18.24
N ALA A 277 1.67 10.80 -17.29
CA ALA A 277 1.20 10.33 -15.98
C ALA A 277 -0.33 10.38 -15.93
N VAL A 278 -0.98 9.26 -15.57
CA VAL A 278 -2.44 9.15 -15.67
C VAL A 278 -3.00 8.51 -14.39
N ASP A 279 -4.00 9.15 -13.80
CA ASP A 279 -4.76 8.63 -12.65
C ASP A 279 -6.20 9.18 -12.64
N SER A 280 -7.11 8.49 -11.97
CA SER A 280 -8.48 8.95 -11.76
C SER A 280 -8.61 9.97 -10.62
N ASP A 281 -7.66 9.99 -9.68
CA ASP A 281 -7.63 10.90 -8.53
C ASP A 281 -7.25 12.33 -8.97
N ARG A 282 -8.25 13.15 -9.27
CA ARG A 282 -8.06 14.54 -9.70
C ARG A 282 -7.26 15.38 -8.70
N PRO A 283 -7.48 15.32 -7.37
CA PRO A 283 -6.63 15.97 -6.38
C PRO A 283 -5.17 15.54 -6.45
N ALA A 284 -4.89 14.25 -6.62
CA ALA A 284 -3.52 13.74 -6.76
C ALA A 284 -2.85 14.25 -8.06
N ILE A 285 -3.58 14.27 -9.17
CA ILE A 285 -3.10 14.84 -10.44
C ILE A 285 -2.80 16.33 -10.30
N ALA A 286 -3.66 17.10 -9.64
CA ALA A 286 -3.41 18.53 -9.41
C ALA A 286 -2.16 18.76 -8.52
N ALA A 287 -1.93 17.89 -7.52
CA ALA A 287 -0.72 17.92 -6.70
C ALA A 287 0.54 17.60 -7.54
N LEU A 288 0.48 16.61 -8.43
CA LEU A 288 1.55 16.27 -9.37
C LEU A 288 1.88 17.42 -10.31
N GLU A 289 0.87 18.05 -10.90
CA GLU A 289 1.04 19.22 -11.77
C GLU A 289 1.70 20.40 -11.02
N ALA A 290 1.26 20.67 -9.79
CA ALA A 290 1.85 21.71 -8.96
C ALA A 290 3.33 21.43 -8.66
N ALA A 291 3.66 20.19 -8.30
CA ALA A 291 5.03 19.74 -8.05
C ALA A 291 5.90 19.86 -9.32
N THR A 292 5.38 19.48 -10.49
CA THR A 292 6.10 19.57 -11.77
C THR A 292 6.43 21.02 -12.15
N ARG A 293 5.54 22.00 -11.84
CA ARG A 293 5.79 23.41 -12.08
C ARG A 293 6.90 24.01 -11.22
N SER A 294 7.06 23.48 -10.01
CA SER A 294 8.04 23.97 -9.03
C SER A 294 9.38 23.23 -9.07
N ALA A 295 9.40 22.04 -9.63
CA ALA A 295 10.61 21.21 -9.71
C ALA A 295 11.52 21.68 -10.85
N THR A 296 12.84 21.51 -10.65
CA THR A 296 13.86 21.81 -11.65
C THR A 296 14.50 20.52 -12.17
N GLY A 297 15.02 20.57 -13.42
CA GLY A 297 15.75 19.43 -14.01
C GLY A 297 14.85 18.27 -14.43
N LEU A 298 13.53 18.47 -14.56
CA LEU A 298 12.61 17.47 -15.10
C LEU A 298 12.44 17.68 -16.60
N LYS A 299 12.38 16.56 -17.35
CA LYS A 299 11.83 16.56 -18.71
C LYS A 299 10.31 16.73 -18.66
N PRO A 300 9.65 17.09 -19.77
CA PRO A 300 8.22 17.30 -19.80
C PRO A 300 7.44 16.13 -19.21
N LEU A 301 6.60 16.43 -18.19
CA LEU A 301 5.65 15.52 -17.60
C LEU A 301 4.24 16.09 -17.85
N ILE A 302 3.41 15.30 -18.49
CA ILE A 302 1.99 15.61 -18.74
C ILE A 302 1.18 14.75 -17.79
N ALA A 303 0.48 15.38 -16.86
CA ALA A 303 -0.44 14.70 -15.95
C ALA A 303 -1.87 14.78 -16.51
N ARG A 304 -2.61 13.68 -16.43
CA ARG A 304 -3.98 13.58 -16.99
C ARG A 304 -4.90 12.88 -16.00
N ALA A 305 -5.99 13.53 -15.60
CA ALA A 305 -7.05 12.91 -14.83
C ALA A 305 -7.92 12.03 -15.72
N HIS A 306 -7.88 10.69 -15.54
CA HIS A 306 -8.61 9.74 -16.37
C HIS A 306 -8.79 8.41 -15.66
N ASP A 307 -9.97 7.81 -15.75
CA ASP A 307 -10.32 6.55 -15.07
C ASP A 307 -9.92 5.33 -15.92
N LEU A 308 -8.69 4.88 -15.74
CA LEU A 308 -8.11 3.72 -16.44
C LEU A 308 -8.81 2.39 -16.14
N MET A 309 -9.60 2.32 -15.06
CA MET A 309 -10.37 1.11 -14.73
C MET A 309 -11.60 0.96 -15.62
N ARG A 310 -12.22 2.07 -15.98
CA ARG A 310 -13.43 2.11 -16.84
C ARG A 310 -13.10 2.31 -18.30
N ASP A 311 -12.06 3.09 -18.59
CA ASP A 311 -11.67 3.52 -19.92
C ASP A 311 -10.15 3.45 -20.03
N PRO A 312 -9.57 2.27 -20.32
CA PRO A 312 -8.12 2.10 -20.46
C PRO A 312 -7.60 2.90 -21.65
N LEU A 313 -6.39 3.45 -21.55
CA LEU A 313 -5.72 4.06 -22.69
C LEU A 313 -5.52 3.02 -23.79
N THR A 314 -6.06 3.28 -24.94
CA THR A 314 -6.00 2.39 -26.10
C THR A 314 -4.60 2.34 -26.73
N ALA A 315 -4.27 1.27 -27.45
CA ALA A 315 -3.00 1.15 -28.16
C ALA A 315 -2.70 2.33 -29.10
N PRO A 316 -3.67 2.94 -29.85
CA PRO A 316 -3.45 4.18 -30.59
C PRO A 316 -3.07 5.38 -29.72
N GLU A 317 -3.68 5.56 -28.54
CA GLU A 317 -3.35 6.65 -27.61
C GLU A 317 -1.96 6.48 -26.99
N LEU A 318 -1.48 5.25 -26.89
CA LEU A 318 -0.14 4.90 -26.40
C LEU A 318 0.94 5.02 -27.50
N LYS A 319 0.59 5.49 -28.71
CA LYS A 319 1.55 5.64 -29.82
C LYS A 319 2.69 6.58 -29.43
N GLY A 320 3.92 6.13 -29.67
CA GLY A 320 5.15 6.89 -29.35
C GLY A 320 5.67 6.68 -27.94
N ILE A 321 4.92 6.02 -27.05
CA ILE A 321 5.40 5.55 -25.76
C ILE A 321 6.21 4.27 -25.99
N THR A 322 7.40 4.19 -25.38
CA THR A 322 8.32 3.06 -25.56
C THR A 322 8.49 2.22 -24.31
N GLY A 323 8.16 2.75 -23.13
CA GLY A 323 8.14 2.06 -21.85
C GLY A 323 6.92 2.47 -21.03
N ALA A 324 6.44 1.60 -20.16
CA ALA A 324 5.33 1.90 -19.26
C ALA A 324 5.51 1.26 -17.88
N VAL A 325 5.09 1.96 -16.83
CA VAL A 325 4.82 1.39 -15.51
C VAL A 325 3.34 1.53 -15.21
N PHE A 326 2.75 0.54 -14.52
CA PHE A 326 1.41 0.64 -13.98
C PHE A 326 1.33 0.03 -12.59
N ASP A 327 0.68 0.75 -11.65
CA ASP A 327 0.50 0.36 -10.23
C ASP A 327 -1.00 0.45 -9.86
N PRO A 328 -1.83 -0.49 -10.36
CA PRO A 328 -3.28 -0.42 -10.20
C PRO A 328 -3.71 -0.77 -8.78
N PRO A 329 -4.97 -0.46 -8.40
CA PRO A 329 -5.57 -0.94 -7.16
C PRO A 329 -5.64 -2.48 -7.14
N ARG A 330 -6.00 -3.07 -6.00
CA ARG A 330 -6.07 -4.54 -5.77
C ARG A 330 -6.82 -5.34 -6.85
N ALA A 331 -7.75 -4.72 -7.54
CA ALA A 331 -8.48 -5.37 -8.64
C ALA A 331 -7.59 -5.70 -9.85
N GLY A 332 -6.37 -5.14 -9.90
CA GLY A 332 -5.49 -5.20 -11.05
C GLY A 332 -6.04 -4.40 -12.23
N ALA A 333 -5.41 -4.49 -13.40
CA ALA A 333 -5.75 -3.71 -14.59
C ALA A 333 -5.69 -4.55 -15.88
N ALA A 334 -6.42 -5.66 -15.95
CA ALA A 334 -6.36 -6.59 -17.09
C ALA A 334 -6.67 -5.92 -18.42
N ALA A 335 -7.64 -4.98 -18.48
CA ALA A 335 -7.98 -4.26 -19.68
C ALA A 335 -6.82 -3.34 -20.14
N GLN A 336 -6.21 -2.60 -19.21
CA GLN A 336 -5.04 -1.77 -19.52
C GLN A 336 -3.82 -2.62 -19.93
N ALA A 337 -3.62 -3.78 -19.29
CA ALA A 337 -2.57 -4.72 -19.68
C ALA A 337 -2.76 -5.23 -21.13
N ALA A 338 -4.00 -5.46 -21.56
CA ALA A 338 -4.30 -5.85 -22.94
C ALA A 338 -3.96 -4.72 -23.95
N GLU A 339 -4.29 -3.48 -23.63
CA GLU A 339 -3.95 -2.32 -24.48
C GLU A 339 -2.43 -2.08 -24.54
N LEU A 340 -1.72 -2.24 -23.40
CA LEU A 340 -0.26 -2.21 -23.38
C LEU A 340 0.35 -3.31 -24.25
N ALA A 341 -0.23 -4.51 -24.23
CA ALA A 341 0.20 -5.63 -25.07
C ALA A 341 -0.02 -5.36 -26.55
N ALA A 342 -1.13 -4.72 -26.91
CA ALA A 342 -1.46 -4.36 -28.29
C ALA A 342 -0.62 -3.16 -28.83
N ALA A 343 -0.08 -2.32 -27.95
CA ALA A 343 0.70 -1.13 -28.31
C ALA A 343 2.14 -1.50 -28.71
N HIS A 344 2.38 -1.87 -29.96
CA HIS A 344 3.66 -2.38 -30.49
C HIS A 344 4.86 -1.44 -30.33
N THR A 345 4.66 -0.15 -30.02
CA THR A 345 5.76 0.78 -29.72
C THR A 345 6.36 0.58 -28.32
N ILE A 346 5.59 -0.01 -27.41
CA ILE A 346 6.04 -0.28 -26.04
C ILE A 346 6.95 -1.50 -26.05
N ARG A 347 8.18 -1.35 -25.59
CA ARG A 347 9.21 -2.40 -25.51
C ARG A 347 9.36 -2.97 -24.11
N THR A 348 9.14 -2.15 -23.09
CA THR A 348 9.27 -2.53 -21.69
C THR A 348 8.02 -2.13 -20.94
N VAL A 349 7.48 -3.07 -20.16
CA VAL A 349 6.39 -2.82 -19.21
C VAL A 349 6.86 -3.24 -17.81
N VAL A 350 6.63 -2.39 -16.82
CA VAL A 350 6.84 -2.71 -15.40
C VAL A 350 5.48 -2.74 -14.73
N ALA A 351 5.09 -3.91 -14.23
CA ALA A 351 3.84 -4.10 -13.49
C ALA A 351 4.12 -4.10 -11.99
N VAL A 352 3.54 -3.17 -11.25
CA VAL A 352 3.53 -3.14 -9.78
C VAL A 352 2.16 -3.62 -9.32
N SER A 353 2.09 -4.39 -8.24
CA SER A 353 0.81 -4.86 -7.70
C SER A 353 0.93 -5.31 -6.24
N CYS A 354 -0.13 -5.09 -5.45
CA CYS A 354 -0.23 -5.55 -4.07
C CYS A 354 -1.08 -6.83 -3.89
N ASP A 355 -1.50 -7.47 -5.00
CA ASP A 355 -2.26 -8.72 -4.98
C ASP A 355 -1.69 -9.72 -6.00
N ALA A 356 -1.18 -10.85 -5.51
CA ALA A 356 -0.50 -11.84 -6.33
C ALA A 356 -1.42 -12.50 -7.38
N ALA A 357 -2.71 -12.65 -7.11
CA ALA A 357 -3.64 -13.30 -8.03
C ALA A 357 -3.97 -12.40 -9.23
N THR A 358 -4.23 -11.11 -8.98
CA THR A 358 -4.48 -10.12 -10.04
C THR A 358 -3.20 -9.81 -10.81
N PHE A 359 -2.05 -9.73 -10.15
CA PHE A 359 -0.75 -9.62 -10.79
C PHE A 359 -0.52 -10.76 -11.80
N ALA A 360 -0.66 -12.02 -11.35
CA ALA A 360 -0.44 -13.18 -12.23
C ALA A 360 -1.44 -13.23 -13.41
N ARG A 361 -2.68 -12.73 -13.22
CA ARG A 361 -3.65 -12.57 -14.30
C ARG A 361 -3.18 -11.55 -15.33
N ASP A 362 -2.78 -10.36 -14.87
CA ASP A 362 -2.35 -9.26 -15.75
C ASP A 362 -1.01 -9.59 -16.45
N ALA A 363 -0.10 -10.25 -15.73
CA ALA A 363 1.13 -10.80 -16.28
C ALA A 363 0.87 -11.80 -17.43
N ASN A 364 -0.10 -12.72 -17.26
CA ASN A 364 -0.48 -13.65 -18.31
C ASN A 364 -1.09 -12.95 -19.54
N VAL A 365 -1.80 -11.83 -19.36
CA VAL A 365 -2.30 -11.01 -20.50
C VAL A 365 -1.11 -10.42 -21.27
N LEU A 366 -0.13 -9.84 -20.60
CA LEU A 366 1.07 -9.29 -21.24
C LEU A 366 1.87 -10.36 -21.97
N VAL A 367 2.09 -11.53 -21.35
CA VAL A 367 2.85 -12.63 -21.97
C VAL A 367 2.13 -13.17 -23.20
N LYS A 368 0.81 -13.35 -23.16
CA LYS A 368 0.02 -13.75 -24.34
C LYS A 368 0.05 -12.68 -25.43
N GLY A 369 0.25 -11.43 -25.10
CA GLY A 369 0.42 -10.31 -26.01
C GLY A 369 1.84 -10.11 -26.55
N GLY A 370 2.75 -11.08 -26.32
CA GLY A 370 4.09 -11.13 -26.90
C GLY A 370 5.20 -10.52 -26.03
N PHE A 371 4.92 -10.19 -24.75
CA PHE A 371 5.96 -9.85 -23.80
C PHE A 371 6.55 -11.10 -23.16
N ARG A 372 7.82 -11.05 -22.80
CA ARG A 372 8.48 -12.00 -21.93
C ARG A 372 8.54 -11.42 -20.51
N LEU A 373 8.09 -12.17 -19.52
CA LEU A 373 8.28 -11.83 -18.11
C LEU A 373 9.71 -12.23 -17.70
N GLU A 374 10.57 -11.24 -17.52
CA GLU A 374 11.99 -11.46 -17.25
C GLU A 374 12.23 -11.86 -15.79
N ARG A 375 11.57 -11.14 -14.88
CA ARG A 375 11.80 -11.27 -13.44
C ARG A 375 10.64 -10.71 -12.66
N VAL A 376 10.40 -11.28 -11.47
CA VAL A 376 9.48 -10.72 -10.47
C VAL A 376 10.22 -10.50 -9.16
N VAL A 377 10.08 -9.32 -8.56
CA VAL A 377 10.68 -8.97 -7.27
C VAL A 377 9.58 -8.72 -6.25
N PRO A 378 9.41 -9.59 -5.25
CA PRO A 378 8.51 -9.33 -4.11
C PRO A 378 9.11 -8.28 -3.18
N VAL A 379 8.28 -7.32 -2.72
CA VAL A 379 8.67 -6.21 -1.84
C VAL A 379 7.74 -6.16 -0.65
N ASP A 380 8.26 -6.22 0.57
CA ASP A 380 7.46 -6.23 1.79
C ASP A 380 7.40 -4.87 2.48
N GLN A 381 6.48 -4.02 2.06
CA GLN A 381 6.08 -2.82 2.81
C GLN A 381 4.90 -3.07 3.79
N PHE A 382 4.35 -4.29 3.79
CA PHE A 382 3.23 -4.70 4.65
C PHE A 382 3.67 -5.75 5.67
N LYS A 383 4.73 -5.44 6.41
CA LYS A 383 5.30 -6.35 7.41
C LYS A 383 4.24 -6.94 8.32
N TYR A 384 4.32 -8.25 8.55
CA TYR A 384 3.41 -9.06 9.35
C TYR A 384 1.98 -9.21 8.83
N ALA A 385 1.64 -8.65 7.67
CA ALA A 385 0.39 -8.90 6.98
C ALA A 385 0.56 -9.96 5.87
N ALA A 386 -0.55 -10.51 5.38
CA ALA A 386 -0.52 -11.46 4.26
C ALA A 386 -0.29 -10.82 2.88
N HIS A 387 -0.25 -9.50 2.83
CA HIS A 387 -0.02 -8.77 1.58
C HIS A 387 1.46 -8.66 1.25
N VAL A 388 1.78 -8.72 -0.03
CA VAL A 388 3.11 -8.48 -0.59
C VAL A 388 2.96 -7.62 -1.83
N GLU A 389 3.81 -6.60 -1.96
CA GLU A 389 3.98 -5.91 -3.23
C GLU A 389 4.88 -6.74 -4.13
N MET A 390 4.69 -6.62 -5.42
CA MET A 390 5.56 -7.26 -6.39
C MET A 390 5.77 -6.39 -7.61
N VAL A 391 6.96 -6.46 -8.17
CA VAL A 391 7.31 -5.74 -9.39
C VAL A 391 7.71 -6.77 -10.44
N GLY A 392 6.96 -6.85 -11.54
CA GLY A 392 7.27 -7.67 -12.70
C GLY A 392 7.84 -6.82 -13.82
N ILE A 393 8.96 -7.27 -14.42
CA ILE A 393 9.61 -6.61 -15.54
C ILE A 393 9.34 -7.43 -16.80
N PHE A 394 8.78 -6.78 -17.80
CA PHE A 394 8.42 -7.39 -19.09
C PHE A 394 9.14 -6.69 -20.24
N SER A 395 9.64 -7.47 -21.20
CA SER A 395 10.31 -6.96 -22.41
C SER A 395 9.82 -7.67 -23.68
N ARG A 396 10.00 -7.01 -24.84
CA ARG A 396 9.81 -7.62 -26.17
C ARG A 396 10.66 -6.96 -27.24
#